data_cdfb71121a1e150492cf34aa364e82bb
#
_entry.id   cdfb71121a1e150492cf34aa364e82bb
#
_cell.length_a   1.000
_cell.length_b   1.000
_cell.length_c   1.000
_cell.angle_alpha   90.00
_cell.angle_beta   90.00
_cell.angle_gamma   90.00
#
_symmetry.space_group_name_H-M   'P 1'
#
loop_
_entity.id
_entity.type
_entity.pdbx_description
1 polymer ?
#
loop_
_entity_poly.entity_id
_entity_poly.type
_entity_poly.pdbx_seq_one_letter_code
_entity_poly.pdbx_strand_id
1 'polypeptide(L)'
;MSIKDDHLFIEQCDSVDLVGEFGSPIFVLSEDQLRRNVREFQSAFQKGWPDGPVKVMPAAKANWIAAIQRILADEGCGCDIYSAGELSMALAAGVEPKFISVNGVPKDDAHVYRSIQEGARITIDSIEEVDVIEKAANELDRAAKVRLRLKPIISGFTNHSDFVAEGLVPTDLAAMVYKGGLSFEQILSIAPRILKMKNVELVGFHQHHGRHDPSTRYWEEQMKAFAKEIGNVSKALGGFRPEEIDIGGGFAIPRDPFNAVTDYSEPLQLAALHAISKGLNLLGSNTRYKVLSKLVDSLIITKPNQTPAPTIQDYAAACTHTLRQELPKQGVKIEGLMLQIEPGRSMHGNTGIHLTTVKNIKRMRVPIRWNVVVVDTTEFWFTGGRYEHHLHDYVFANKANAEMVDKADIIGRSCYGDRLMPTVPIPEVKVGDIMALLDTGAYQEVSMSNFNAMPRPATVLITGDRASIIRRNETEKDVFRRDVIPDHLKREKTEAPIEPAIA
;
A
#
# COMPACT_ATOMS: atom_id res chain seq x y z
N MET A 1 -15.05 -11.63 -7.38
CA MET A 1 -14.81 -13.05 -7.03
C MET A 1 -16.11 -13.74 -6.77
N SER A 2 -16.23 -15.04 -7.12
CA SER A 2 -17.39 -15.90 -6.86
C SER A 2 -16.94 -17.34 -6.61
N ILE A 3 -17.80 -18.16 -6.01
CA ILE A 3 -17.54 -19.59 -5.82
C ILE A 3 -18.51 -20.36 -6.74
N LYS A 4 -17.98 -21.28 -7.54
CA LYS A 4 -18.75 -22.17 -8.42
C LYS A 4 -18.15 -23.56 -8.32
N ASP A 5 -18.97 -24.57 -8.14
CA ASP A 5 -18.55 -25.99 -8.07
C ASP A 5 -17.39 -26.22 -7.08
N ASP A 6 -17.44 -25.54 -5.93
CA ASP A 6 -16.40 -25.57 -4.87
C ASP A 6 -15.07 -24.92 -5.23
N HIS A 7 -14.95 -24.27 -6.40
CA HIS A 7 -13.77 -23.52 -6.82
C HIS A 7 -13.97 -22.02 -6.70
N LEU A 8 -12.87 -21.30 -6.40
CA LEU A 8 -12.83 -19.84 -6.42
C LEU A 8 -12.66 -19.35 -7.86
N PHE A 9 -13.50 -18.40 -8.28
CA PHE A 9 -13.42 -17.72 -9.57
C PHE A 9 -13.08 -16.25 -9.41
N ILE A 10 -12.25 -15.76 -10.33
CA ILE A 10 -11.93 -14.34 -10.50
C ILE A 10 -12.51 -13.92 -11.85
N GLU A 11 -13.50 -13.02 -11.82
CA GLU A 11 -14.35 -12.73 -12.98
C GLU A 11 -14.93 -14.04 -13.54
N GLN A 12 -14.50 -14.51 -14.71
CA GLN A 12 -14.97 -15.77 -15.30
C GLN A 12 -13.90 -16.87 -15.29
N CYS A 13 -12.68 -16.60 -14.78
CA CYS A 13 -11.59 -17.55 -14.76
C CYS A 13 -11.58 -18.38 -13.46
N ASP A 14 -11.46 -19.69 -13.58
CA ASP A 14 -11.23 -20.59 -12.46
C ASP A 14 -9.79 -20.44 -11.94
N SER A 15 -9.62 -20.19 -10.65
CA SER A 15 -8.30 -20.01 -10.04
C SER A 15 -7.44 -21.29 -10.06
N VAL A 16 -8.05 -22.45 -10.13
CA VAL A 16 -7.34 -23.74 -10.26
C VAL A 16 -6.73 -23.86 -11.66
N ASP A 17 -7.50 -23.51 -12.69
CA ASP A 17 -7.03 -23.51 -14.08
C ASP A 17 -5.91 -22.47 -14.27
N LEU A 18 -6.03 -21.30 -13.64
CA LEU A 18 -4.96 -20.29 -13.68
C LEU A 18 -3.64 -20.81 -13.11
N VAL A 19 -3.68 -21.55 -12.00
CA VAL A 19 -2.47 -22.20 -11.46
C VAL A 19 -1.95 -23.28 -12.42
N GLY A 20 -2.83 -24.03 -13.07
CA GLY A 20 -2.47 -25.01 -14.08
C GLY A 20 -1.76 -24.38 -15.30
N GLU A 21 -2.21 -23.22 -15.76
CA GLU A 21 -1.68 -22.55 -16.95
C GLU A 21 -0.41 -21.73 -16.66
N PHE A 22 -0.42 -20.94 -15.59
CA PHE A 22 0.65 -19.96 -15.30
C PHE A 22 1.62 -20.41 -14.21
N GLY A 23 1.36 -21.54 -13.57
CA GLY A 23 2.16 -22.05 -12.45
C GLY A 23 1.77 -21.44 -11.11
N SER A 24 2.56 -21.76 -10.07
CA SER A 24 2.38 -21.29 -8.70
C SER A 24 3.74 -20.98 -8.05
N PRO A 25 3.85 -19.95 -7.21
CA PRO A 25 2.80 -19.00 -6.89
C PRO A 25 2.62 -17.93 -7.98
N ILE A 26 1.45 -17.26 -8.02
CA ILE A 26 1.17 -16.16 -8.94
C ILE A 26 0.31 -15.08 -8.25
N PHE A 27 0.47 -13.83 -8.68
CA PHE A 27 -0.48 -12.75 -8.39
C PHE A 27 -1.52 -12.69 -9.51
N VAL A 28 -2.78 -12.51 -9.16
CA VAL A 28 -3.88 -12.40 -10.12
C VAL A 28 -4.66 -11.13 -9.82
N LEU A 29 -4.84 -10.28 -10.82
CA LEU A 29 -5.53 -8.99 -10.71
C LEU A 29 -6.76 -8.97 -11.61
N SER A 30 -7.87 -8.40 -11.13
CA SER A 30 -9.10 -8.20 -11.87
C SER A 30 -9.16 -6.79 -12.46
N GLU A 31 -9.22 -6.67 -13.78
CA GLU A 31 -9.41 -5.40 -14.47
C GLU A 31 -10.78 -4.78 -14.15
N ASP A 32 -11.81 -5.60 -14.17
CA ASP A 32 -13.17 -5.16 -13.93
C ASP A 32 -13.35 -4.60 -12.50
N GLN A 33 -12.74 -5.23 -11.49
CA GLN A 33 -12.75 -4.71 -10.14
C GLN A 33 -12.02 -3.38 -10.03
N LEU A 34 -10.85 -3.23 -10.69
CA LEU A 34 -10.10 -1.98 -10.68
C LEU A 34 -10.91 -0.83 -11.31
N ARG A 35 -11.52 -1.07 -12.48
CA ARG A 35 -12.36 -0.07 -13.15
C ARG A 35 -13.58 0.30 -12.29
N ARG A 36 -14.22 -0.67 -11.62
CA ARG A 36 -15.31 -0.39 -10.67
C ARG A 36 -14.84 0.51 -9.52
N ASN A 37 -13.71 0.21 -8.92
CA ASN A 37 -13.15 1.03 -7.83
C ASN A 37 -12.93 2.47 -8.29
N VAL A 38 -12.32 2.67 -9.46
CA VAL A 38 -12.10 4.02 -10.02
C VAL A 38 -13.42 4.78 -10.15
N ARG A 39 -14.41 4.16 -10.78
CA ARG A 39 -15.73 4.81 -11.04
C ARG A 39 -16.47 5.10 -9.73
N GLU A 40 -16.31 4.26 -8.73
CA GLU A 40 -16.86 4.47 -7.39
C GLU A 40 -16.25 5.71 -6.72
N PHE A 41 -14.91 5.83 -6.72
CA PHE A 41 -14.22 7.02 -6.21
C PHE A 41 -14.62 8.30 -6.96
N GLN A 42 -14.59 8.26 -8.29
CA GLN A 42 -14.98 9.41 -9.11
C GLN A 42 -16.41 9.85 -8.81
N SER A 43 -17.36 8.91 -8.80
CA SER A 43 -18.77 9.19 -8.56
C SER A 43 -19.04 9.72 -7.15
N ALA A 44 -18.48 9.08 -6.12
CA ALA A 44 -18.71 9.45 -4.73
C ALA A 44 -18.19 10.86 -4.43
N PHE A 45 -16.94 11.15 -4.81
CA PHE A 45 -16.33 12.45 -4.54
C PHE A 45 -16.91 13.56 -5.43
N GLN A 46 -17.20 13.31 -6.71
CA GLN A 46 -17.84 14.31 -7.56
C GLN A 46 -19.25 14.67 -7.08
N LYS A 47 -20.01 13.68 -6.60
CA LYS A 47 -21.34 13.95 -5.99
C LYS A 47 -21.23 14.81 -4.74
N GLY A 48 -20.19 14.59 -3.92
CA GLY A 48 -19.97 15.37 -2.70
C GLY A 48 -19.38 16.76 -2.97
N TRP A 49 -18.69 16.96 -4.10
CA TRP A 49 -18.01 18.21 -4.49
C TRP A 49 -18.57 18.80 -5.80
N PRO A 50 -19.82 19.29 -5.80
CA PRO A 50 -20.43 19.86 -7.01
C PRO A 50 -19.89 21.23 -7.38
N ASP A 51 -19.14 21.88 -6.48
CA ASP A 51 -18.66 23.26 -6.63
C ASP A 51 -17.44 23.35 -7.57
N GLY A 52 -16.79 22.22 -7.86
CA GLY A 52 -15.61 22.17 -8.73
C GLY A 52 -15.34 20.76 -9.27
N PRO A 53 -14.33 20.61 -10.13
CA PRO A 53 -13.94 19.30 -10.63
C PRO A 53 -13.27 18.45 -9.54
N VAL A 54 -13.44 17.14 -9.66
CA VAL A 54 -12.72 16.14 -8.84
C VAL A 54 -11.72 15.38 -9.72
N LYS A 55 -10.52 15.17 -9.22
CA LYS A 55 -9.51 14.34 -9.86
C LYS A 55 -9.02 13.24 -8.92
N VAL A 56 -9.22 12.00 -9.32
CA VAL A 56 -8.69 10.83 -8.62
C VAL A 56 -7.27 10.59 -9.13
N MET A 57 -6.31 10.54 -8.21
CA MET A 57 -4.88 10.41 -8.49
C MET A 57 -4.31 9.21 -7.71
N PRO A 58 -4.59 7.97 -8.14
CA PRO A 58 -4.14 6.78 -7.42
C PRO A 58 -2.64 6.80 -7.16
N ALA A 59 -2.24 6.41 -5.93
CA ALA A 59 -0.84 6.39 -5.53
C ALA A 59 -0.08 5.26 -6.24
N ALA A 60 0.90 5.61 -7.09
CA ALA A 60 1.70 4.66 -7.86
C ALA A 60 2.36 3.60 -6.98
N LYS A 61 2.87 3.98 -5.81
CA LYS A 61 3.50 3.06 -4.83
C LYS A 61 2.64 1.86 -4.46
N ALA A 62 1.31 1.98 -4.56
CA ALA A 62 0.40 0.89 -4.22
C ALA A 62 0.41 -0.21 -5.30
N ASN A 63 0.48 0.17 -6.57
CA ASN A 63 0.66 -0.75 -7.69
C ASN A 63 1.15 -0.01 -8.94
N TRP A 64 2.47 -0.02 -9.19
CA TRP A 64 3.10 0.67 -10.31
C TRP A 64 3.31 -0.22 -11.56
N ILE A 65 2.61 -1.35 -11.68
CA ILE A 65 2.65 -2.18 -12.89
C ILE A 65 2.08 -1.39 -14.08
N ALA A 66 2.83 -1.33 -15.18
CA ALA A 66 2.49 -0.48 -16.33
C ALA A 66 1.07 -0.73 -16.88
N ALA A 67 0.63 -2.00 -16.95
CA ALA A 67 -0.72 -2.33 -17.40
C ALA A 67 -1.80 -1.79 -16.45
N ILE A 68 -1.57 -1.85 -15.15
CA ILE A 68 -2.49 -1.32 -14.13
C ILE A 68 -2.56 0.21 -14.25
N GLN A 69 -1.43 0.87 -14.38
CA GLN A 69 -1.40 2.33 -14.55
C GLN A 69 -2.05 2.76 -15.88
N ARG A 70 -1.94 1.95 -16.93
CA ARG A 70 -2.65 2.20 -18.19
C ARG A 70 -4.17 2.12 -18.01
N ILE A 71 -4.68 1.13 -17.30
CA ILE A 71 -6.12 1.01 -17.00
C ILE A 71 -6.61 2.25 -16.22
N LEU A 72 -5.83 2.72 -15.24
CA LEU A 72 -6.15 3.93 -14.48
C LEU A 72 -6.17 5.18 -15.36
N ALA A 73 -5.19 5.32 -16.25
CA ALA A 73 -5.15 6.43 -17.20
C ALA A 73 -6.34 6.40 -18.18
N ASP A 74 -6.71 5.21 -18.68
CA ASP A 74 -7.88 5.04 -19.57
C ASP A 74 -9.21 5.37 -18.87
N GLU A 75 -9.32 5.17 -17.55
CA GLU A 75 -10.45 5.63 -16.73
C GLU A 75 -10.36 7.12 -16.35
N GLY A 76 -9.38 7.84 -16.89
CA GLY A 76 -9.22 9.27 -16.69
C GLY A 76 -8.59 9.66 -15.35
N CYS A 77 -7.92 8.76 -14.64
CA CYS A 77 -7.18 9.10 -13.43
C CYS A 77 -5.92 9.93 -13.72
N GLY A 78 -5.49 10.69 -12.71
CA GLY A 78 -4.12 11.16 -12.62
C GLY A 78 -3.23 10.13 -11.93
N CYS A 79 -2.08 10.56 -11.39
CA CYS A 79 -1.16 9.66 -10.68
C CYS A 79 -0.41 10.42 -9.58
N ASP A 80 -0.45 9.93 -8.34
CA ASP A 80 0.46 10.35 -7.28
C ASP A 80 1.75 9.55 -7.38
N ILE A 81 2.88 10.24 -7.50
CA ILE A 81 4.21 9.66 -7.64
C ILE A 81 5.20 10.20 -6.61
N TYR A 82 6.22 9.40 -6.30
CA TYR A 82 7.30 9.75 -5.38
C TYR A 82 8.69 9.76 -6.04
N SER A 83 8.90 8.98 -7.09
CA SER A 83 10.22 8.76 -7.69
C SER A 83 10.25 9.04 -9.19
N ALA A 84 11.46 9.25 -9.72
CA ALA A 84 11.69 9.38 -11.16
C ALA A 84 11.30 8.11 -11.95
N GLY A 85 11.38 6.94 -11.31
CA GLY A 85 10.90 5.69 -11.91
C GLY A 85 9.38 5.67 -12.07
N GLU A 86 8.65 6.12 -11.05
CA GLU A 86 7.19 6.24 -11.12
C GLU A 86 6.76 7.32 -12.11
N LEU A 87 7.51 8.43 -12.24
CA LEU A 87 7.27 9.43 -13.30
C LEU A 87 7.38 8.81 -14.70
N SER A 88 8.46 8.05 -14.94
CA SER A 88 8.65 7.36 -16.22
C SER A 88 7.51 6.41 -16.55
N MET A 89 7.06 5.67 -15.56
CA MET A 89 5.97 4.71 -15.68
C MET A 89 4.63 5.44 -15.94
N ALA A 90 4.30 6.50 -15.20
CA ALA A 90 3.06 7.25 -15.37
C ALA A 90 2.96 7.86 -16.78
N LEU A 91 4.06 8.43 -17.29
CA LEU A 91 4.15 8.95 -18.66
C LEU A 91 3.98 7.84 -19.70
N ALA A 92 4.66 6.69 -19.52
CA ALA A 92 4.54 5.54 -20.41
C ALA A 92 3.13 4.94 -20.42
N ALA A 93 2.43 5.00 -19.29
CA ALA A 93 1.04 4.58 -19.16
C ALA A 93 0.04 5.57 -19.83
N GLY A 94 0.49 6.77 -20.19
CA GLY A 94 -0.33 7.78 -20.87
C GLY A 94 -1.10 8.70 -19.92
N VAL A 95 -0.66 8.81 -18.65
CA VAL A 95 -1.22 9.81 -17.73
C VAL A 95 -0.87 11.21 -18.23
N GLU A 96 -1.87 12.10 -18.30
CA GLU A 96 -1.61 13.50 -18.66
C GLU A 96 -0.66 14.16 -17.66
N PRO A 97 0.48 14.73 -18.08
CA PRO A 97 1.49 15.27 -17.17
C PRO A 97 0.96 16.26 -16.12
N LYS A 98 0.03 17.12 -16.53
CA LYS A 98 -0.61 18.10 -15.62
C LYS A 98 -1.37 17.46 -14.45
N PHE A 99 -1.69 16.16 -14.53
CA PHE A 99 -2.33 15.36 -13.50
C PHE A 99 -1.37 14.32 -12.89
N ILE A 100 -0.07 14.52 -13.03
CA ILE A 100 0.94 13.80 -12.27
C ILE A 100 1.34 14.67 -11.07
N SER A 101 1.14 14.17 -9.87
CA SER A 101 1.48 14.81 -8.60
C SER A 101 2.82 14.28 -8.10
N VAL A 102 3.85 15.12 -8.09
CA VAL A 102 5.20 14.75 -7.62
C VAL A 102 5.33 15.09 -6.15
N ASN A 103 5.14 14.09 -5.29
CA ASN A 103 5.11 14.26 -3.85
C ASN A 103 6.40 13.79 -3.16
N GLY A 104 6.49 14.05 -1.85
CA GLY A 104 7.52 13.55 -0.95
C GLY A 104 8.84 14.32 -0.95
N VAL A 105 9.68 13.94 0.00
CA VAL A 105 11.00 14.50 0.28
C VAL A 105 12.01 13.38 0.58
N PRO A 106 13.26 13.46 0.06
CA PRO A 106 13.76 14.46 -0.88
C PRO A 106 13.35 14.19 -2.33
N LYS A 107 13.44 15.22 -3.18
CA LYS A 107 13.43 15.10 -4.64
C LYS A 107 14.83 15.45 -5.16
N ASP A 108 15.42 14.56 -5.95
CA ASP A 108 16.69 14.83 -6.62
C ASP A 108 16.53 15.93 -7.66
N ASP A 109 17.57 16.76 -7.87
CA ASP A 109 17.55 17.83 -8.86
C ASP A 109 17.11 17.33 -10.25
N ALA A 110 17.64 16.21 -10.72
CA ALA A 110 17.28 15.63 -12.01
C ALA A 110 15.79 15.27 -12.08
N HIS A 111 15.20 14.81 -10.95
CA HIS A 111 13.77 14.52 -10.88
C HIS A 111 12.94 15.80 -10.96
N VAL A 112 13.35 16.88 -10.27
CA VAL A 112 12.69 18.20 -10.34
C VAL A 112 12.75 18.74 -11.77
N TYR A 113 13.92 18.74 -12.41
CA TYR A 113 14.10 19.20 -13.79
C TYR A 113 13.18 18.46 -14.75
N ARG A 114 13.19 17.13 -14.68
CA ARG A 114 12.34 16.31 -15.54
C ARG A 114 10.85 16.56 -15.28
N SER A 115 10.45 16.70 -14.03
CA SER A 115 9.04 16.96 -13.67
C SER A 115 8.54 18.27 -14.28
N ILE A 116 9.36 19.34 -14.24
CA ILE A 116 9.05 20.64 -14.87
C ILE A 116 9.05 20.49 -16.40
N GLN A 117 10.03 19.79 -16.97
CA GLN A 117 10.11 19.56 -18.40
C GLN A 117 8.87 18.83 -18.95
N GLU A 118 8.33 17.88 -18.21
CA GLU A 118 7.12 17.15 -18.60
C GLU A 118 5.82 17.92 -18.27
N GLY A 119 5.88 18.92 -17.38
CA GLY A 119 4.71 19.71 -16.96
C GLY A 119 3.92 19.07 -15.81
N ALA A 120 4.56 18.21 -15.02
CA ALA A 120 3.98 17.64 -13.81
C ALA A 120 3.86 18.68 -12.69
N ARG A 121 2.93 18.46 -11.76
CA ARG A 121 2.77 19.30 -10.55
C ARG A 121 3.74 18.85 -9.48
N ILE A 122 4.48 19.80 -8.88
CA ILE A 122 5.41 19.51 -7.79
C ILE A 122 4.82 19.98 -6.48
N THR A 123 4.74 19.08 -5.52
CA THR A 123 4.37 19.42 -4.14
C THR A 123 5.65 19.73 -3.36
N ILE A 124 5.82 20.98 -2.95
CA ILE A 124 6.93 21.45 -2.12
C ILE A 124 6.75 20.91 -0.71
N ASP A 125 7.73 20.18 -0.22
CA ASP A 125 7.73 19.45 1.06
C ASP A 125 8.93 19.84 1.96
N SER A 126 9.88 20.65 1.43
CA SER A 126 10.95 21.29 2.20
C SER A 126 11.28 22.68 1.64
N ILE A 127 11.93 23.52 2.47
CA ILE A 127 12.30 24.90 2.10
C ILE A 127 13.34 24.88 0.97
N GLU A 128 14.26 23.94 1.01
CA GLU A 128 15.41 23.81 0.11
C GLU A 128 14.98 23.47 -1.32
N GLU A 129 13.84 22.81 -1.49
CA GLU A 129 13.30 22.47 -2.82
C GLU A 129 12.98 23.71 -3.67
N VAL A 130 12.68 24.84 -3.02
CA VAL A 130 12.29 26.07 -3.71
C VAL A 130 13.41 26.60 -4.60
N ASP A 131 14.67 26.54 -4.15
CA ASP A 131 15.82 27.01 -4.92
C ASP A 131 16.07 26.14 -6.16
N VAL A 132 15.94 24.83 -6.01
CA VAL A 132 16.10 23.88 -7.11
C VAL A 132 14.98 24.05 -8.15
N ILE A 133 13.74 24.24 -7.70
CA ILE A 133 12.56 24.44 -8.56
C ILE A 133 12.71 25.77 -9.34
N GLU A 134 13.07 26.88 -8.67
CA GLU A 134 13.28 28.18 -9.32
C GLU A 134 14.37 28.11 -10.36
N LYS A 135 15.52 27.51 -10.02
CA LYS A 135 16.64 27.31 -10.92
C LYS A 135 16.21 26.50 -12.15
N ALA A 136 15.60 25.34 -11.92
CA ALA A 136 15.18 24.45 -13.01
C ALA A 136 14.13 25.11 -13.94
N ALA A 137 13.14 25.80 -13.36
CA ALA A 137 12.11 26.51 -14.14
C ALA A 137 12.72 27.62 -15.02
N ASN A 138 13.70 28.36 -14.49
CA ASN A 138 14.38 29.41 -15.23
C ASN A 138 15.29 28.85 -16.32
N GLU A 139 16.08 27.80 -16.05
CA GLU A 139 16.97 27.18 -17.05
C GLU A 139 16.20 26.49 -18.16
N LEU A 140 15.03 25.92 -17.87
CA LEU A 140 14.15 25.30 -18.86
C LEU A 140 13.25 26.31 -19.60
N ASP A 141 13.18 27.56 -19.12
CA ASP A 141 12.20 28.58 -19.54
C ASP A 141 10.76 28.02 -19.57
N ARG A 142 10.39 27.30 -18.52
CA ARG A 142 9.08 26.66 -18.34
C ARG A 142 8.49 26.99 -16.98
N ALA A 143 7.17 27.20 -16.97
CA ALA A 143 6.43 27.38 -15.71
C ALA A 143 6.38 26.09 -14.89
N ALA A 144 6.89 26.14 -13.67
CA ALA A 144 6.73 25.08 -12.68
C ALA A 144 5.45 25.34 -11.87
N LYS A 145 4.44 24.49 -12.03
CA LYS A 145 3.22 24.54 -11.20
C LYS A 145 3.48 23.81 -9.89
N VAL A 146 3.35 24.53 -8.77
CA VAL A 146 3.70 24.00 -7.45
C VAL A 146 2.53 24.08 -6.46
N ARG A 147 2.51 23.13 -5.53
CA ARG A 147 1.66 23.14 -4.34
C ARG A 147 2.52 23.16 -3.09
N LEU A 148 1.98 23.70 -1.99
CA LEU A 148 2.61 23.62 -0.68
C LEU A 148 1.97 22.47 0.11
N ARG A 149 2.79 21.57 0.64
CA ARG A 149 2.31 20.52 1.52
C ARG A 149 2.15 21.09 2.93
N LEU A 150 0.90 21.23 3.34
CA LEU A 150 0.53 21.66 4.69
C LEU A 150 0.68 20.48 5.68
N LYS A 151 0.78 20.82 6.95
CA LYS A 151 0.91 19.86 8.05
C LYS A 151 -0.16 20.09 9.11
N PRO A 152 -1.45 19.89 8.78
CA PRO A 152 -2.52 20.08 9.75
C PRO A 152 -2.36 19.10 10.92
N ILE A 153 -2.47 19.62 12.14
CA ILE A 153 -2.32 18.81 13.35
C ILE A 153 -3.68 18.66 14.00
N ILE A 154 -4.08 17.42 14.24
CA ILE A 154 -5.31 17.08 14.97
C ILE A 154 -4.96 16.28 16.23
N SER A 155 -5.73 16.49 17.29
CA SER A 155 -5.57 15.79 18.56
C SER A 155 -6.78 14.92 18.90
N GLY A 156 -6.61 14.01 19.84
CA GLY A 156 -7.70 13.17 20.32
C GLY A 156 -7.92 11.88 19.55
N PHE A 157 -7.00 11.53 18.67
CA PHE A 157 -6.95 10.25 17.95
C PHE A 157 -5.61 9.56 18.19
N THR A 158 -5.57 8.27 17.92
CA THR A 158 -4.35 7.47 17.87
C THR A 158 -4.23 6.84 16.50
N ASN A 159 -3.03 6.76 15.96
CA ASN A 159 -2.79 6.15 14.68
C ASN A 159 -1.48 5.37 14.70
N HIS A 160 -1.33 4.42 13.78
CA HIS A 160 -0.05 3.77 13.55
C HIS A 160 0.96 4.77 13.03
N SER A 161 2.16 4.74 13.58
CA SER A 161 3.26 5.56 13.11
C SER A 161 4.42 4.67 12.66
N ASP A 162 4.90 4.89 11.44
CA ASP A 162 6.16 4.34 10.95
C ASP A 162 7.36 4.79 11.78
N PHE A 163 7.18 5.86 12.55
CA PHE A 163 8.25 6.48 13.31
C PHE A 163 8.55 5.74 14.63
N VAL A 164 7.54 5.14 15.24
CA VAL A 164 7.68 4.40 16.51
C VAL A 164 7.39 2.94 16.25
N ALA A 165 8.34 2.23 15.66
CA ALA A 165 8.38 0.78 15.51
C ALA A 165 7.02 0.09 15.83
N GLU A 166 6.03 0.30 14.96
CA GLU A 166 4.73 -0.40 15.04
C GLU A 166 3.83 -0.01 16.24
N GLY A 167 4.15 1.06 16.95
CA GLY A 167 3.35 1.51 18.09
C GLY A 167 2.18 2.42 17.70
N LEU A 168 1.10 2.37 18.48
CA LEU A 168 0.06 3.39 18.45
C LEU A 168 0.59 4.67 19.10
N VAL A 169 0.52 5.77 18.38
CA VAL A 169 0.90 7.09 18.88
C VAL A 169 -0.24 8.08 18.71
N PRO A 170 -0.35 9.08 19.60
CA PRO A 170 -1.24 10.20 19.39
C PRO A 170 -0.97 10.85 18.02
N THR A 171 -2.03 11.18 17.28
CA THR A 171 -1.93 11.73 15.92
C THR A 171 -1.19 13.06 15.85
N ASP A 172 -1.34 13.92 16.86
CA ASP A 172 -0.60 15.17 16.99
C ASP A 172 0.92 14.94 17.11
N LEU A 173 1.34 14.01 17.97
CA LEU A 173 2.75 13.65 18.10
C LEU A 173 3.29 13.03 16.81
N ALA A 174 2.54 12.11 16.21
CA ALA A 174 2.91 11.51 14.92
C ALA A 174 3.10 12.56 13.84
N ALA A 175 2.17 13.52 13.74
CA ALA A 175 2.26 14.62 12.77
C ALA A 175 3.48 15.53 13.03
N MET A 176 3.78 15.87 14.30
CA MET A 176 4.92 16.74 14.64
C MET A 176 6.26 16.13 14.22
N VAL A 177 6.44 14.83 14.37
CA VAL A 177 7.73 14.14 14.07
C VAL A 177 7.79 13.55 12.66
N TYR A 178 6.68 13.54 11.93
CA TYR A 178 6.65 13.03 10.57
C TYR A 178 7.43 13.92 9.62
N LYS A 179 8.20 13.30 8.72
CA LYS A 179 9.10 14.02 7.78
C LYS A 179 8.39 14.90 6.76
N GLY A 180 7.14 14.63 6.42
CA GLY A 180 6.41 15.32 5.36
C GLY A 180 5.60 16.50 5.87
N GLY A 181 5.47 17.51 5.03
CA GLY A 181 4.70 18.74 5.28
C GLY A 181 5.48 19.85 6.00
N LEU A 182 5.16 21.09 5.63
CA LEU A 182 5.77 22.31 6.12
C LEU A 182 4.96 22.87 7.30
N SER A 183 5.63 23.41 8.31
CA SER A 183 4.98 24.21 9.34
C SER A 183 4.49 25.54 8.77
N PHE A 184 3.58 26.18 9.48
CA PHE A 184 3.06 27.50 9.06
C PHE A 184 4.19 28.54 8.91
N GLU A 185 5.17 28.57 9.82
CA GLU A 185 6.32 29.47 9.76
C GLU A 185 7.20 29.17 8.54
N GLN A 186 7.45 27.90 8.25
CA GLN A 186 8.21 27.48 7.06
C GLN A 186 7.50 27.93 5.77
N ILE A 187 6.18 27.75 5.70
CA ILE A 187 5.38 28.22 4.56
C ILE A 187 5.52 29.74 4.39
N LEU A 188 5.38 30.50 5.45
CA LEU A 188 5.50 31.97 5.38
C LEU A 188 6.91 32.44 5.02
N SER A 189 7.93 31.64 5.24
CA SER A 189 9.30 31.96 4.83
C SER A 189 9.52 31.84 3.33
N ILE A 190 8.78 30.96 2.63
CA ILE A 190 8.98 30.66 1.21
C ILE A 190 7.86 31.16 0.29
N ALA A 191 6.60 31.09 0.71
CA ALA A 191 5.47 31.37 -0.17
C ALA A 191 5.42 32.81 -0.73
N PRO A 192 5.76 33.87 0.03
CA PRO A 192 5.84 35.23 -0.52
C PRO A 192 6.93 35.39 -1.60
N ARG A 193 8.00 34.58 -1.52
CA ARG A 193 9.04 34.51 -2.54
C ARG A 193 8.51 33.79 -3.78
N ILE A 194 7.85 32.64 -3.63
CA ILE A 194 7.29 31.87 -4.74
C ILE A 194 6.32 32.73 -5.57
N LEU A 195 5.44 33.51 -4.91
CA LEU A 195 4.50 34.40 -5.58
C LEU A 195 5.15 35.52 -6.44
N LYS A 196 6.45 35.78 -6.25
CA LYS A 196 7.21 36.80 -7.02
C LYS A 196 8.09 36.17 -8.11
N MET A 197 8.22 34.86 -8.14
CA MET A 197 9.04 34.17 -9.15
C MET A 197 8.37 34.24 -10.53
N LYS A 198 9.20 34.43 -11.57
CA LYS A 198 8.70 34.57 -12.94
C LYS A 198 8.13 33.25 -13.49
N ASN A 199 8.84 32.16 -13.23
CA ASN A 199 8.56 30.85 -13.83
C ASN A 199 8.10 29.80 -12.80
N VAL A 200 7.62 30.23 -11.62
CA VAL A 200 7.03 29.32 -10.62
C VAL A 200 5.64 29.83 -10.26
N GLU A 201 4.66 28.95 -10.39
CA GLU A 201 3.24 29.26 -10.17
C GLU A 201 2.72 28.45 -8.99
N LEU A 202 2.37 29.11 -7.87
CA LEU A 202 1.68 28.46 -6.76
C LEU A 202 0.22 28.25 -7.17
N VAL A 203 -0.20 26.97 -7.28
CA VAL A 203 -1.57 26.62 -7.71
C VAL A 203 -2.45 26.13 -6.56
N GLY A 204 -1.88 25.68 -5.45
CA GLY A 204 -2.71 25.18 -4.37
C GLY A 204 -1.99 24.55 -3.20
N PHE A 205 -2.72 23.69 -2.51
CA PHE A 205 -2.27 23.07 -1.27
C PHE A 205 -2.48 21.55 -1.31
N HIS A 206 -1.60 20.86 -0.62
CA HIS A 206 -1.66 19.40 -0.45
C HIS A 206 -1.55 19.07 1.05
N GLN A 207 -2.17 17.99 1.47
CA GLN A 207 -1.92 17.34 2.73
C GLN A 207 -2.00 15.81 2.58
N HIS A 208 -1.25 15.09 3.38
CA HIS A 208 -1.39 13.64 3.48
C HIS A 208 -1.06 13.20 4.90
N HIS A 209 -2.07 12.82 5.64
CA HIS A 209 -1.98 12.31 7.01
C HIS A 209 -2.74 11.01 7.22
N GLY A 210 -3.52 10.60 6.22
CA GLY A 210 -4.34 9.42 6.29
C GLY A 210 -3.47 8.17 6.33
N ARG A 211 -3.73 7.31 7.31
CA ARG A 211 -3.10 6.01 7.40
C ARG A 211 -4.12 4.98 7.82
N HIS A 212 -4.97 4.59 6.86
CA HIS A 212 -5.93 3.52 7.03
C HIS A 212 -6.85 3.69 8.26
N ASP A 213 -7.24 4.94 8.59
CA ASP A 213 -8.13 5.19 9.71
C ASP A 213 -9.58 4.89 9.32
N PRO A 214 -10.26 3.95 10.00
CA PRO A 214 -11.64 3.57 9.70
C PRO A 214 -12.68 4.55 10.26
N SER A 215 -12.28 5.67 10.85
CA SER A 215 -13.17 6.63 11.47
C SER A 215 -13.50 7.80 10.55
N THR A 216 -14.75 7.96 10.13
CA THR A 216 -15.20 9.16 9.40
C THR A 216 -14.98 10.43 10.22
N ARG A 217 -15.12 10.35 11.56
CA ARG A 217 -14.82 11.48 12.46
C ARG A 217 -13.35 11.92 12.38
N TYR A 218 -12.42 10.99 12.24
CA TYR A 218 -11.01 11.32 12.01
C TYR A 218 -10.85 12.18 10.75
N TRP A 219 -11.48 11.76 9.66
CA TRP A 219 -11.44 12.49 8.40
C TRP A 219 -12.12 13.85 8.46
N GLU A 220 -13.24 13.98 9.18
CA GLU A 220 -13.88 15.28 9.42
C GLU A 220 -12.95 16.25 10.14
N GLU A 221 -12.33 15.83 11.25
CA GLU A 221 -11.41 16.69 12.02
C GLU A 221 -10.15 17.03 11.18
N GLN A 222 -9.66 16.08 10.38
CA GLN A 222 -8.56 16.32 9.46
C GLN A 222 -8.90 17.38 8.41
N MET A 223 -10.09 17.34 7.83
CA MET A 223 -10.55 18.31 6.84
C MET A 223 -10.81 19.68 7.49
N LYS A 224 -11.29 19.75 8.73
CA LYS A 224 -11.41 21.01 9.48
C LYS A 224 -10.06 21.67 9.70
N ALA A 225 -9.08 20.90 10.16
CA ALA A 225 -7.71 21.38 10.38
C ALA A 225 -7.08 21.85 9.07
N PHE A 226 -7.23 21.09 8.00
CA PHE A 226 -6.71 21.44 6.67
C PHE A 226 -7.34 22.73 6.12
N ALA A 227 -8.67 22.87 6.19
CA ALA A 227 -9.36 24.07 5.77
C ALA A 227 -8.91 25.31 6.56
N LYS A 228 -8.70 25.16 7.87
CA LYS A 228 -8.17 26.23 8.74
C LYS A 228 -6.77 26.67 8.32
N GLU A 229 -5.87 25.71 8.05
CA GLU A 229 -4.51 26.02 7.60
C GLU A 229 -4.51 26.70 6.22
N ILE A 230 -5.30 26.19 5.26
CA ILE A 230 -5.49 26.84 3.95
C ILE A 230 -5.91 28.30 4.14
N GLY A 231 -6.90 28.54 4.99
CA GLY A 231 -7.39 29.90 5.26
C GLY A 231 -6.34 30.81 5.88
N ASN A 232 -5.57 30.30 6.85
CA ASN A 232 -4.48 31.04 7.49
C ASN A 232 -3.39 31.42 6.49
N VAL A 233 -2.94 30.45 5.67
CA VAL A 233 -1.92 30.70 4.64
C VAL A 233 -2.45 31.63 3.57
N SER A 234 -3.66 31.41 3.04
CA SER A 234 -4.28 32.28 2.02
C SER A 234 -4.38 33.74 2.51
N LYS A 235 -4.81 33.95 3.75
CA LYS A 235 -4.90 35.25 4.35
C LYS A 235 -3.52 35.92 4.51
N ALA A 236 -2.53 35.19 4.99
CA ALA A 236 -1.16 35.69 5.16
C ALA A 236 -0.51 36.07 3.81
N LEU A 237 -0.93 35.39 2.72
CA LEU A 237 -0.52 35.71 1.35
C LEU A 237 -1.41 36.72 0.63
N GLY A 238 -2.09 37.61 1.37
CA GLY A 238 -2.87 38.70 0.79
C GLY A 238 -4.17 38.28 0.14
N GLY A 239 -4.74 37.16 0.51
CA GLY A 239 -5.97 36.60 -0.08
C GLY A 239 -5.71 35.67 -1.24
N PHE A 240 -4.59 34.94 -1.21
CA PHE A 240 -4.28 33.95 -2.23
C PHE A 240 -5.46 32.98 -2.42
N ARG A 241 -5.80 32.73 -3.68
CA ARG A 241 -6.91 31.84 -4.05
C ARG A 241 -6.34 30.59 -4.70
N PRO A 242 -6.42 29.41 -4.05
CA PRO A 242 -5.96 28.16 -4.65
C PRO A 242 -6.85 27.75 -5.83
N GLU A 243 -6.25 27.21 -6.87
CA GLU A 243 -6.94 26.55 -7.99
C GLU A 243 -7.28 25.12 -7.66
N GLU A 244 -6.47 24.49 -6.80
CA GLU A 244 -6.62 23.07 -6.43
C GLU A 244 -6.23 22.83 -4.97
N ILE A 245 -6.89 21.82 -4.39
CA ILE A 245 -6.51 21.23 -3.10
C ILE A 245 -6.45 19.72 -3.23
N ASP A 246 -5.48 19.13 -2.56
CA ASP A 246 -5.27 17.68 -2.54
C ASP A 246 -5.34 17.19 -1.10
N ILE A 247 -6.25 16.27 -0.81
CA ILE A 247 -6.48 15.74 0.52
C ILE A 247 -5.71 14.44 0.79
N GLY A 248 -4.91 13.99 -0.18
CA GLY A 248 -4.13 12.77 -0.05
C GLY A 248 -4.97 11.49 -0.08
N GLY A 249 -4.40 10.44 0.47
CA GLY A 249 -5.01 9.13 0.59
C GLY A 249 -4.99 8.60 2.02
N GLY A 250 -5.11 7.28 2.18
CA GLY A 250 -5.12 6.61 3.48
C GLY A 250 -6.51 6.18 3.94
N PHE A 251 -7.48 6.10 3.03
CA PHE A 251 -8.81 5.52 3.30
C PHE A 251 -8.64 4.04 3.63
N ALA A 252 -9.20 3.60 4.76
CA ALA A 252 -9.13 2.23 5.21
C ALA A 252 -10.02 1.30 4.36
N ILE A 253 -9.63 0.04 4.30
CA ILE A 253 -10.46 -1.06 3.81
C ILE A 253 -10.80 -2.00 4.97
N PRO A 254 -11.81 -2.87 4.83
CA PRO A 254 -12.04 -3.92 5.82
C PRO A 254 -10.75 -4.69 6.10
N ARG A 255 -10.50 -5.04 7.35
CA ARG A 255 -9.28 -5.75 7.80
C ARG A 255 -7.97 -4.94 7.76
N ASP A 256 -8.00 -3.65 7.52
CA ASP A 256 -6.82 -2.82 7.70
C ASP A 256 -6.33 -2.85 9.16
N PRO A 257 -5.03 -2.71 9.39
CA PRO A 257 -4.37 -3.04 10.65
C PRO A 257 -4.70 -2.14 11.84
N PHE A 258 -5.43 -1.08 11.67
CA PHE A 258 -5.75 -0.16 12.76
C PHE A 258 -6.28 -0.87 14.02
N ASN A 259 -7.02 -1.96 13.84
CA ASN A 259 -7.52 -2.77 14.94
C ASN A 259 -6.76 -4.09 15.16
N ALA A 260 -5.93 -4.52 14.24
CA ALA A 260 -5.15 -5.76 14.37
C ALA A 260 -3.94 -5.57 15.29
N VAL A 261 -3.36 -4.39 15.28
CA VAL A 261 -2.15 -4.06 16.07
C VAL A 261 -2.47 -3.47 17.43
N THR A 262 -3.73 -3.18 17.72
CA THR A 262 -4.16 -2.80 19.08
C THR A 262 -4.10 -3.95 20.07
N ASP A 263 -3.83 -5.17 19.60
CA ASP A 263 -3.62 -6.28 20.52
C ASP A 263 -2.19 -6.25 21.08
N TYR A 264 -1.89 -5.23 21.90
CA TYR A 264 -0.71 -5.23 22.77
C TYR A 264 -0.65 -6.45 23.69
N SER A 265 -1.67 -7.29 23.62
CA SER A 265 -1.70 -8.54 24.36
C SER A 265 -0.63 -9.50 23.84
N GLU A 266 -0.24 -9.46 22.55
CA GLU A 266 0.73 -10.39 22.00
C GLU A 266 2.13 -10.26 22.64
N PRO A 267 2.77 -9.09 22.76
CA PRO A 267 4.02 -8.94 23.49
C PRO A 267 3.91 -9.28 24.96
N LEU A 268 2.79 -8.92 25.61
CA LEU A 268 2.55 -9.28 27.02
C LEU A 268 2.31 -10.79 27.18
N GLN A 269 1.58 -11.41 26.26
CA GLN A 269 1.35 -12.85 26.22
C GLN A 269 2.66 -13.61 25.98
N LEU A 270 3.52 -13.15 25.06
CA LEU A 270 4.84 -13.72 24.82
C LEU A 270 5.76 -13.57 26.05
N ALA A 271 5.75 -12.41 26.72
CA ALA A 271 6.48 -12.19 27.95
C ALA A 271 5.99 -13.10 29.09
N ALA A 272 4.67 -13.24 29.24
CA ALA A 272 4.05 -14.14 30.20
C ALA A 272 4.38 -15.61 29.89
N LEU A 273 4.28 -16.04 28.64
CA LEU A 273 4.69 -17.37 28.19
C LEU A 273 6.17 -17.64 28.46
N HIS A 274 7.03 -16.65 28.26
CA HIS A 274 8.45 -16.76 28.56
C HIS A 274 8.72 -16.94 30.05
N ALA A 275 8.05 -16.15 30.92
CA ALA A 275 8.14 -16.28 32.37
C ALA A 275 7.62 -17.63 32.85
N ILE A 276 6.46 -18.08 32.37
CA ILE A 276 5.88 -19.38 32.67
C ILE A 276 6.81 -20.49 32.18
N SER A 277 7.36 -20.39 30.98
CA SER A 277 8.31 -21.36 30.43
C SER A 277 9.56 -21.49 31.29
N LYS A 278 10.10 -20.37 31.82
CA LYS A 278 11.22 -20.41 32.79
C LYS A 278 10.84 -21.11 34.10
N GLY A 279 9.67 -20.80 34.66
CA GLY A 279 9.19 -21.45 35.87
C GLY A 279 8.96 -22.96 35.70
N LEU A 280 8.43 -23.37 34.55
CA LEU A 280 8.17 -24.77 34.22
C LEU A 280 9.46 -25.59 33.93
N ASN A 281 10.60 -24.97 33.77
CA ASN A 281 11.88 -25.70 33.65
C ASN A 281 12.18 -26.56 34.84
N LEU A 282 11.62 -26.23 36.00
CA LEU A 282 11.77 -27.00 37.24
C LEU A 282 10.92 -28.30 37.27
N LEU A 283 9.97 -28.46 36.38
CA LEU A 283 8.97 -29.55 36.39
C LEU A 283 9.29 -30.71 35.43
N GLY A 284 10.43 -30.69 34.79
CA GLY A 284 10.80 -31.68 33.77
C GLY A 284 10.11 -31.48 32.42
N SER A 285 10.76 -31.95 31.35
CA SER A 285 10.40 -31.63 29.96
C SER A 285 8.99 -32.01 29.53
N ASN A 286 8.52 -33.21 29.91
CA ASN A 286 7.20 -33.70 29.48
C ASN A 286 6.02 -32.91 30.07
N THR A 287 6.11 -32.53 31.35
CA THR A 287 5.06 -31.73 32.01
C THR A 287 5.06 -30.29 31.46
N ARG A 288 6.25 -29.73 31.29
CA ARG A 288 6.44 -28.41 30.65
C ARG A 288 5.76 -28.35 29.28
N TYR A 289 6.03 -29.31 28.40
CA TYR A 289 5.46 -29.29 27.04
C TYR A 289 3.95 -29.47 27.03
N LYS A 290 3.38 -30.28 27.91
CA LYS A 290 1.92 -30.43 28.05
C LYS A 290 1.24 -29.14 28.48
N VAL A 291 1.83 -28.39 29.43
CA VAL A 291 1.28 -27.11 29.88
C VAL A 291 1.43 -26.04 28.80
N LEU A 292 2.60 -25.92 28.18
CA LEU A 292 2.83 -24.97 27.12
C LEU A 292 1.94 -25.22 25.91
N SER A 293 1.71 -26.47 25.52
CA SER A 293 0.80 -26.83 24.41
C SER A 293 -0.62 -26.29 24.65
N LYS A 294 -1.16 -26.51 25.87
CA LYS A 294 -2.49 -26.01 26.22
C LYS A 294 -2.56 -24.47 26.22
N LEU A 295 -1.50 -23.80 26.69
CA LEU A 295 -1.43 -22.35 26.72
C LEU A 295 -1.32 -21.79 25.31
N VAL A 296 -0.50 -22.39 24.46
CA VAL A 296 -0.34 -21.98 23.05
C VAL A 296 -1.64 -22.16 22.27
N ASP A 297 -2.34 -23.30 22.45
CA ASP A 297 -3.66 -23.52 21.83
C ASP A 297 -4.70 -22.45 22.22
N SER A 298 -4.58 -21.86 23.43
CA SER A 298 -5.53 -20.87 23.92
C SER A 298 -5.13 -19.41 23.62
N LEU A 299 -3.84 -19.13 23.44
CA LEU A 299 -3.30 -17.77 23.39
C LEU A 299 -2.94 -17.26 21.98
N ILE A 300 -2.67 -18.15 21.04
CA ILE A 300 -2.24 -17.75 19.70
C ILE A 300 -3.35 -18.06 18.69
N ILE A 301 -4.44 -17.34 18.77
CA ILE A 301 -5.43 -17.30 17.69
C ILE A 301 -5.34 -15.90 17.09
N THR A 302 -4.65 -15.78 15.99
CA THR A 302 -4.79 -14.59 15.14
C THR A 302 -6.19 -14.64 14.54
N LYS A 303 -7.12 -13.91 15.12
CA LYS A 303 -8.41 -13.69 14.47
C LYS A 303 -8.15 -12.68 13.37
N PRO A 304 -8.50 -12.98 12.12
CA PRO A 304 -8.54 -11.95 11.09
C PRO A 304 -9.34 -10.76 11.61
N ASN A 305 -8.79 -9.56 11.50
CA ASN A 305 -9.53 -8.38 11.90
C ASN A 305 -10.70 -8.20 10.95
N GLN A 306 -11.91 -8.40 11.45
CA GLN A 306 -13.16 -8.27 10.70
C GLN A 306 -13.82 -6.91 10.90
N THR A 307 -13.10 -5.92 11.41
CA THR A 307 -13.68 -4.58 11.59
C THR A 307 -14.05 -4.02 10.22
N PRO A 308 -15.32 -3.69 9.99
CA PRO A 308 -15.74 -3.07 8.75
C PRO A 308 -15.12 -1.68 8.64
N ALA A 309 -14.64 -1.33 7.45
CA ALA A 309 -14.28 0.03 7.13
C ALA A 309 -15.52 0.79 6.60
N PRO A 310 -15.56 2.13 6.74
CA PRO A 310 -16.53 2.96 6.04
C PRO A 310 -16.45 2.74 4.53
N THR A 311 -17.55 2.95 3.84
CA THR A 311 -17.60 2.91 2.38
C THR A 311 -16.89 4.13 1.78
N ILE A 312 -16.56 4.07 0.49
CA ILE A 312 -16.02 5.23 -0.22
C ILE A 312 -17.00 6.41 -0.20
N GLN A 313 -18.30 6.12 -0.21
CA GLN A 313 -19.35 7.13 -0.08
C GLN A 313 -19.32 7.82 1.28
N ASP A 314 -19.07 7.07 2.37
CA ASP A 314 -18.97 7.64 3.72
C ASP A 314 -17.73 8.55 3.83
N TYR A 315 -16.59 8.12 3.30
CA TYR A 315 -15.37 8.95 3.26
C TYR A 315 -15.56 10.19 2.40
N ALA A 316 -16.14 10.05 1.22
CA ALA A 316 -16.42 11.17 0.34
C ALA A 316 -17.37 12.19 1.01
N ALA A 317 -18.42 11.71 1.66
CA ALA A 317 -19.33 12.57 2.40
C ALA A 317 -18.62 13.30 3.55
N ALA A 318 -17.87 12.59 4.39
CA ALA A 318 -17.13 13.18 5.51
C ALA A 318 -16.15 14.27 5.05
N CYS A 319 -15.34 13.98 4.03
CA CYS A 319 -14.35 14.92 3.53
C CYS A 319 -14.98 16.12 2.83
N THR A 320 -15.86 15.89 1.85
CA THR A 320 -16.38 16.96 1.01
C THR A 320 -17.38 17.87 1.77
N HIS A 321 -18.25 17.28 2.58
CA HIS A 321 -19.19 18.08 3.40
C HIS A 321 -18.44 19.00 4.35
N THR A 322 -17.41 18.49 5.03
CA THR A 322 -16.60 19.28 5.94
C THR A 322 -15.85 20.39 5.22
N LEU A 323 -15.18 20.11 4.10
CA LEU A 323 -14.47 21.13 3.32
C LEU A 323 -15.41 22.21 2.80
N ARG A 324 -16.58 21.85 2.29
CA ARG A 324 -17.60 22.79 1.80
C ARG A 324 -18.14 23.72 2.89
N GLN A 325 -18.18 23.24 4.13
CA GLN A 325 -18.59 24.07 5.27
C GLN A 325 -17.44 24.93 5.81
N GLU A 326 -16.24 24.40 5.87
CA GLU A 326 -15.15 25.06 6.60
C GLU A 326 -14.35 26.04 5.71
N LEU A 327 -14.07 25.72 4.43
CA LEU A 327 -13.32 26.61 3.55
C LEU A 327 -13.94 28.00 3.41
N PRO A 328 -15.27 28.15 3.18
CA PRO A 328 -15.90 29.48 3.14
C PRO A 328 -15.82 30.24 4.46
N LYS A 329 -15.90 29.55 5.61
CA LYS A 329 -15.70 30.21 6.93
C LYS A 329 -14.31 30.79 7.09
N GLN A 330 -13.32 30.20 6.42
CA GLN A 330 -11.94 30.68 6.38
C GLN A 330 -11.69 31.74 5.29
N GLY A 331 -12.72 32.15 4.55
CA GLY A 331 -12.63 33.11 3.44
C GLY A 331 -12.13 32.53 2.13
N VAL A 332 -12.06 31.22 2.00
CA VAL A 332 -11.62 30.53 0.78
C VAL A 332 -12.85 30.20 -0.09
N LYS A 333 -12.83 30.70 -1.31
CA LYS A 333 -13.89 30.40 -2.30
C LYS A 333 -13.72 28.97 -2.84
N ILE A 334 -14.82 28.24 -2.94
CA ILE A 334 -14.82 26.86 -3.40
C ILE A 334 -15.30 26.71 -4.86
N GLU A 335 -15.95 27.74 -5.44
CA GLU A 335 -16.44 27.67 -6.81
C GLU A 335 -15.30 27.55 -7.81
N GLY A 336 -15.28 26.47 -8.54
CA GLY A 336 -14.24 26.11 -9.52
C GLY A 336 -12.99 25.49 -8.88
N LEU A 337 -12.91 25.38 -7.54
CA LEU A 337 -11.78 24.75 -6.86
C LEU A 337 -11.73 23.26 -7.15
N MET A 338 -10.61 22.78 -7.70
CA MET A 338 -10.40 21.36 -7.97
C MET A 338 -10.08 20.62 -6.67
N LEU A 339 -10.80 19.53 -6.42
CA LEU A 339 -10.50 18.59 -5.34
C LEU A 339 -9.74 17.38 -5.90
N GLN A 340 -8.59 17.06 -5.30
CA GLN A 340 -7.78 15.89 -5.63
C GLN A 340 -7.73 14.92 -4.46
N ILE A 341 -7.66 13.61 -4.78
CA ILE A 341 -7.56 12.52 -3.80
C ILE A 341 -6.56 11.47 -4.30
N GLU A 342 -5.80 10.87 -3.40
CA GLU A 342 -4.69 9.95 -3.69
C GLU A 342 -4.92 8.54 -3.10
N PRO A 343 -5.97 7.80 -3.50
CA PRO A 343 -6.24 6.50 -2.93
C PRO A 343 -5.15 5.48 -3.31
N GLY A 344 -4.62 4.76 -2.33
CA GLY A 344 -3.66 3.67 -2.52
C GLY A 344 -4.33 2.31 -2.29
N ARG A 345 -4.27 1.79 -1.05
CA ARG A 345 -4.84 0.48 -0.69
C ARG A 345 -6.32 0.36 -1.05
N SER A 346 -7.10 1.37 -0.75
CA SER A 346 -8.54 1.37 -1.03
C SER A 346 -8.90 1.35 -2.53
N MET A 347 -7.96 1.76 -3.41
CA MET A 347 -8.12 1.63 -4.86
C MET A 347 -7.75 0.23 -5.35
N HIS A 348 -6.67 -0.34 -4.82
CA HIS A 348 -6.03 -1.52 -5.40
C HIS A 348 -6.27 -2.81 -4.61
N GLY A 349 -6.45 -2.75 -3.29
CA GLY A 349 -6.39 -3.92 -2.40
C GLY A 349 -7.24 -5.09 -2.87
N ASN A 350 -8.54 -4.86 -3.03
CA ASN A 350 -9.53 -5.88 -3.40
C ASN A 350 -9.51 -6.27 -4.90
N THR A 351 -8.61 -5.68 -5.69
CA THR A 351 -8.46 -6.03 -7.10
C THR A 351 -7.63 -7.29 -7.32
N GLY A 352 -6.89 -7.73 -6.31
CA GLY A 352 -5.92 -8.81 -6.47
C GLY A 352 -6.05 -9.92 -5.43
N ILE A 353 -5.64 -11.11 -5.86
CA ILE A 353 -5.39 -12.26 -5.00
C ILE A 353 -4.01 -12.81 -5.30
N HIS A 354 -3.47 -13.56 -4.33
CA HIS A 354 -2.24 -14.32 -4.51
C HIS A 354 -2.54 -15.81 -4.38
N LEU A 355 -2.29 -16.56 -5.45
CA LEU A 355 -2.49 -18.02 -5.48
C LEU A 355 -1.17 -18.71 -5.13
N THR A 356 -1.23 -19.66 -4.21
CA THR A 356 -0.09 -20.43 -3.74
C THR A 356 -0.48 -21.88 -3.51
N THR A 357 0.43 -22.82 -3.78
CA THR A 357 0.16 -24.26 -3.69
C THR A 357 0.78 -24.84 -2.43
N VAL A 358 0.04 -25.70 -1.75
CA VAL A 358 0.53 -26.48 -0.61
C VAL A 358 1.57 -27.51 -1.09
N LYS A 359 2.80 -27.37 -0.61
CA LYS A 359 3.94 -28.26 -0.96
C LYS A 359 4.27 -29.28 0.11
N ASN A 360 3.95 -28.98 1.37
CA ASN A 360 4.23 -29.90 2.47
C ASN A 360 3.27 -29.67 3.64
N ILE A 361 3.04 -30.71 4.43
CA ILE A 361 2.22 -30.64 5.65
C ILE A 361 2.96 -31.38 6.76
N LYS A 362 3.29 -30.65 7.85
CA LYS A 362 3.90 -31.23 9.03
C LYS A 362 2.86 -31.31 10.13
N ARG A 363 2.56 -32.52 10.60
CA ARG A 363 1.63 -32.76 11.70
C ARG A 363 2.41 -33.24 12.91
N MET A 364 2.94 -32.30 13.67
CA MET A 364 3.64 -32.61 14.92
C MET A 364 2.65 -33.07 15.98
N ARG A 365 3.04 -34.08 16.76
CA ARG A 365 2.23 -34.62 17.87
C ARG A 365 2.99 -34.62 19.17
N VAL A 366 4.30 -34.62 19.11
CA VAL A 366 5.22 -34.62 20.23
C VAL A 366 6.33 -33.61 19.91
N PRO A 367 6.76 -32.81 20.87
CA PRO A 367 6.28 -32.64 22.24
C PRO A 367 4.94 -31.89 22.32
N ILE A 368 4.55 -31.18 21.29
CA ILE A 368 3.35 -30.35 21.18
C ILE A 368 2.54 -30.78 19.94
N ARG A 369 1.22 -30.80 20.05
CA ARG A 369 0.36 -30.92 18.87
C ARG A 369 0.37 -29.61 18.09
N TRP A 370 0.95 -29.64 16.89
CA TRP A 370 1.06 -28.48 16.02
C TRP A 370 1.00 -28.89 14.57
N ASN A 371 0.23 -28.17 13.77
CA ASN A 371 0.18 -28.38 12.34
C ASN A 371 0.86 -27.22 11.62
N VAL A 372 1.60 -27.55 10.60
CA VAL A 372 2.27 -26.58 9.72
C VAL A 372 1.94 -26.94 8.27
N VAL A 373 1.36 -26.02 7.55
CA VAL A 373 1.13 -26.12 6.10
C VAL A 373 2.17 -25.25 5.41
N VAL A 374 3.02 -25.86 4.59
CA VAL A 374 4.08 -25.17 3.85
C VAL A 374 3.60 -24.93 2.44
N VAL A 375 3.59 -23.67 2.02
CA VAL A 375 3.20 -23.22 0.69
C VAL A 375 4.41 -22.75 -0.12
N ASP A 376 4.27 -22.61 -1.44
CA ASP A 376 5.38 -22.25 -2.33
C ASP A 376 5.61 -20.73 -2.46
N THR A 377 4.89 -19.91 -1.73
CA THR A 377 5.17 -18.48 -1.60
C THR A 377 6.07 -18.16 -0.39
N THR A 378 6.30 -16.89 -0.09
CA THR A 378 7.13 -16.42 1.03
C THR A 378 6.66 -15.05 1.51
N GLU A 379 6.88 -14.73 2.79
CA GLU A 379 6.63 -13.37 3.32
C GLU A 379 7.45 -12.27 2.62
N PHE A 380 8.54 -12.63 1.93
CA PHE A 380 9.36 -11.70 1.17
C PHE A 380 8.75 -11.33 -0.20
N TRP A 381 7.73 -12.06 -0.64
CA TRP A 381 6.86 -11.70 -1.76
C TRP A 381 5.51 -11.16 -1.28
N PHE A 382 5.25 -11.29 0.01
CA PHE A 382 3.99 -10.96 0.65
C PHE A 382 4.22 -9.99 1.81
N THR A 383 4.78 -8.82 1.49
CA THR A 383 5.38 -7.91 2.47
C THR A 383 4.37 -7.05 3.24
N GLY A 384 3.12 -6.97 2.78
CA GLY A 384 2.09 -6.13 3.40
C GLY A 384 1.77 -6.51 4.84
N GLY A 385 1.81 -7.80 5.17
CA GLY A 385 1.66 -8.25 6.56
C GLY A 385 2.77 -7.75 7.47
N ARG A 386 3.99 -7.60 6.94
CA ARG A 386 5.17 -7.21 7.70
C ARG A 386 5.35 -5.70 7.85
N TYR A 387 5.16 -4.96 6.76
CA TYR A 387 5.41 -3.51 6.73
C TYR A 387 4.15 -2.68 6.90
N GLU A 388 3.02 -3.21 6.45
CA GLU A 388 1.73 -2.53 6.46
C GLU A 388 0.78 -3.13 7.50
N HIS A 389 1.18 -4.19 8.21
CA HIS A 389 0.38 -4.95 9.18
C HIS A 389 -0.99 -5.41 8.64
N HIS A 390 -1.13 -5.50 7.32
CA HIS A 390 -2.37 -5.93 6.69
C HIS A 390 -2.55 -7.44 6.84
N LEU A 391 -3.61 -7.86 7.52
CA LEU A 391 -3.98 -9.25 7.67
C LEU A 391 -4.86 -9.69 6.50
N HIS A 392 -4.27 -10.47 5.59
CA HIS A 392 -5.01 -11.02 4.46
C HIS A 392 -5.98 -12.11 4.90
N ASP A 393 -7.17 -12.09 4.30
CA ASP A 393 -8.07 -13.22 4.36
C ASP A 393 -7.63 -14.28 3.35
N TYR A 394 -8.18 -15.50 3.46
CA TYR A 394 -7.79 -16.60 2.60
C TYR A 394 -8.96 -17.54 2.31
N VAL A 395 -8.85 -18.23 1.18
CA VAL A 395 -9.75 -19.30 0.76
C VAL A 395 -8.91 -20.43 0.18
N PHE A 396 -9.28 -21.69 0.45
CA PHE A 396 -8.71 -22.81 -0.30
C PHE A 396 -9.42 -22.87 -1.65
N ALA A 397 -8.75 -22.43 -2.70
CA ALA A 397 -9.34 -22.10 -3.98
C ALA A 397 -9.98 -23.31 -4.71
N ASN A 398 -9.47 -24.50 -4.47
CA ASN A 398 -9.98 -25.78 -5.02
C ASN A 398 -10.96 -26.51 -4.08
N LYS A 399 -11.37 -25.89 -3.00
CA LYS A 399 -12.33 -26.40 -2.01
C LYS A 399 -12.93 -25.25 -1.17
N ALA A 400 -13.46 -24.26 -1.87
CA ALA A 400 -13.82 -22.98 -1.29
C ALA A 400 -14.97 -23.05 -0.25
N ASN A 401 -15.80 -24.08 -0.30
CA ASN A 401 -16.89 -24.31 0.64
C ASN A 401 -16.57 -25.36 1.71
N ALA A 402 -15.33 -25.88 1.76
CA ALA A 402 -14.97 -26.91 2.72
C ALA A 402 -15.04 -26.43 4.16
N GLU A 403 -15.55 -27.27 5.03
CA GLU A 403 -15.60 -27.01 6.49
C GLU A 403 -14.19 -26.92 7.08
N MET A 404 -13.97 -25.94 7.94
CA MET A 404 -12.73 -25.75 8.69
C MET A 404 -12.71 -26.73 9.87
N VAL A 405 -11.84 -27.75 9.81
CA VAL A 405 -11.83 -28.88 10.74
C VAL A 405 -10.59 -28.93 11.65
N ASP A 406 -9.55 -28.15 11.34
CA ASP A 406 -8.30 -28.13 12.11
C ASP A 406 -7.70 -26.70 12.09
N LYS A 407 -6.50 -26.54 12.70
CA LYS A 407 -5.73 -25.29 12.70
C LYS A 407 -4.30 -25.56 12.28
N ALA A 408 -3.66 -24.61 11.61
CA ALA A 408 -2.26 -24.69 11.24
C ALA A 408 -1.60 -23.31 11.14
N ASP A 409 -0.29 -23.27 11.30
CA ASP A 409 0.52 -22.19 10.77
C ASP A 409 0.67 -22.37 9.26
N ILE A 410 0.46 -21.31 8.51
CA ILE A 410 0.81 -21.25 7.09
C ILE A 410 2.21 -20.65 7.00
N ILE A 411 3.15 -21.44 6.45
CA ILE A 411 4.57 -21.08 6.36
C ILE A 411 5.00 -21.07 4.90
N GLY A 412 5.81 -20.10 4.53
CA GLY A 412 6.41 -20.01 3.21
C GLY A 412 7.66 -20.89 3.05
N ARG A 413 8.35 -20.67 1.92
CA ARG A 413 9.47 -21.52 1.46
C ARG A 413 10.87 -20.95 1.77
N SER A 414 10.98 -19.77 2.36
CA SER A 414 12.29 -19.17 2.64
C SER A 414 12.98 -19.80 3.85
N CYS A 415 14.29 -19.56 3.99
CA CYS A 415 15.06 -20.02 5.17
C CYS A 415 14.80 -19.22 6.44
N TYR A 416 14.05 -18.14 6.35
CA TYR A 416 13.58 -17.35 7.49
C TYR A 416 12.42 -18.06 8.20
N GLY A 417 11.89 -17.52 9.30
CA GLY A 417 10.71 -18.07 9.96
C GLY A 417 9.49 -18.21 9.05
N ASP A 418 9.37 -17.28 8.12
CA ASP A 418 8.46 -17.26 6.95
C ASP A 418 7.01 -17.62 7.28
N ARG A 419 6.54 -17.12 8.43
CA ARG A 419 5.24 -17.43 8.99
C ARG A 419 4.21 -16.43 8.44
N LEU A 420 3.62 -16.80 7.31
CA LEU A 420 2.63 -15.97 6.60
C LEU A 420 1.37 -15.74 7.42
N MET A 421 0.85 -16.79 8.03
CA MET A 421 -0.35 -16.73 8.86
C MET A 421 -0.18 -17.63 10.09
N PRO A 422 -0.16 -17.04 11.30
CA PRO A 422 -0.07 -17.82 12.53
C PRO A 422 -1.43 -18.41 12.91
N THR A 423 -1.45 -19.72 13.13
CA THR A 423 -2.57 -20.47 13.72
C THR A 423 -3.95 -20.12 13.16
N VAL A 424 -4.12 -20.36 11.87
CA VAL A 424 -5.40 -20.12 11.18
C VAL A 424 -6.22 -21.41 11.04
N PRO A 425 -7.57 -21.32 11.01
CA PRO A 425 -8.43 -22.46 10.68
C PRO A 425 -8.11 -23.01 9.29
N ILE A 426 -8.14 -24.32 9.13
CA ILE A 426 -7.93 -24.99 7.86
C ILE A 426 -8.95 -26.11 7.62
N PRO A 427 -9.34 -26.38 6.37
CA PRO A 427 -10.10 -27.60 6.03
C PRO A 427 -9.19 -28.82 6.11
N GLU A 428 -9.68 -29.98 5.67
CA GLU A 428 -8.80 -31.13 5.42
C GLU A 428 -7.85 -30.79 4.25
N VAL A 429 -6.57 -30.48 4.58
CA VAL A 429 -5.56 -30.04 3.61
C VAL A 429 -4.73 -31.19 3.12
N LYS A 430 -4.43 -31.19 1.79
CA LYS A 430 -3.55 -32.12 1.08
C LYS A 430 -2.47 -31.35 0.32
N VAL A 431 -1.34 -32.01 0.04
CA VAL A 431 -0.33 -31.49 -0.87
C VAL A 431 -0.96 -31.34 -2.25
N GLY A 432 -0.74 -30.21 -2.89
CA GLY A 432 -1.36 -29.83 -4.15
C GLY A 432 -2.61 -28.94 -4.00
N ASP A 433 -3.15 -28.78 -2.79
CA ASP A 433 -4.24 -27.83 -2.59
C ASP A 433 -3.76 -26.39 -2.87
N ILE A 434 -4.64 -25.57 -3.40
CA ILE A 434 -4.37 -24.19 -3.77
C ILE A 434 -5.01 -23.28 -2.74
N MET A 435 -4.20 -22.38 -2.18
CA MET A 435 -4.65 -21.35 -1.26
C MET A 435 -4.61 -19.98 -1.95
N ALA A 436 -5.71 -19.26 -1.90
CA ALA A 436 -5.82 -17.87 -2.35
C ALA A 436 -5.74 -16.94 -1.14
N LEU A 437 -4.77 -16.03 -1.13
CA LEU A 437 -4.68 -14.92 -0.19
C LEU A 437 -5.38 -13.71 -0.82
N LEU A 438 -6.35 -13.12 -0.12
CA LEU A 438 -7.23 -12.09 -0.67
C LEU A 438 -6.66 -10.67 -0.43
N ASP A 439 -7.18 -9.68 -1.16
CA ASP A 439 -6.85 -8.25 -1.03
C ASP A 439 -5.36 -7.94 -1.26
N THR A 440 -4.73 -8.64 -2.22
CA THR A 440 -3.29 -8.51 -2.50
C THR A 440 -2.93 -7.54 -3.62
N GLY A 441 -3.90 -6.82 -4.15
CA GLY A 441 -3.68 -5.88 -5.28
C GLY A 441 -2.85 -4.65 -4.93
N ALA A 442 -2.61 -4.36 -3.64
CA ALA A 442 -1.87 -3.20 -3.18
C ALA A 442 -0.63 -3.59 -2.36
N TYR A 443 0.51 -2.97 -2.67
CA TYR A 443 1.80 -3.04 -1.94
C TYR A 443 2.50 -4.40 -1.93
N GLN A 444 1.87 -5.49 -2.34
CA GLN A 444 2.47 -6.82 -2.27
C GLN A 444 3.46 -7.05 -3.42
N GLU A 445 2.93 -7.15 -4.62
CA GLU A 445 3.70 -7.46 -5.82
C GLU A 445 4.82 -6.44 -6.09
N VAL A 446 4.56 -5.17 -5.83
CA VAL A 446 5.51 -4.07 -6.06
C VAL A 446 6.63 -3.96 -5.01
N SER A 447 6.46 -4.61 -3.86
CA SER A 447 7.41 -4.60 -2.74
C SER A 447 8.21 -5.89 -2.60
N MET A 448 8.03 -6.86 -3.50
CA MET A 448 8.74 -8.14 -3.47
C MET A 448 10.25 -7.99 -3.49
N SER A 449 10.95 -8.84 -2.75
CA SER A 449 12.41 -8.97 -2.77
C SER A 449 12.86 -10.32 -3.27
N ASN A 450 14.13 -10.42 -3.66
CA ASN A 450 14.77 -11.67 -4.06
C ASN A 450 15.52 -12.34 -2.88
N PHE A 451 14.94 -12.29 -1.67
CA PHE A 451 15.55 -12.99 -0.53
C PHE A 451 15.78 -14.47 -0.84
N ASN A 452 16.89 -15.05 -0.39
CA ASN A 452 17.38 -16.38 -0.78
C ASN A 452 17.67 -16.54 -2.30
N ALA A 453 17.88 -15.44 -3.03
CA ALA A 453 18.03 -15.43 -4.49
C ALA A 453 16.84 -16.06 -5.24
N MET A 454 15.65 -16.05 -4.66
CA MET A 454 14.45 -16.61 -5.27
C MET A 454 13.90 -15.68 -6.36
N PRO A 455 13.69 -16.18 -7.59
CA PRO A 455 13.01 -15.44 -8.65
C PRO A 455 11.57 -15.08 -8.27
N ARG A 456 11.18 -13.83 -8.48
CA ARG A 456 9.83 -13.34 -8.17
C ARG A 456 8.78 -13.94 -9.12
N PRO A 457 7.57 -14.25 -8.63
CA PRO A 457 6.51 -14.87 -9.41
C PRO A 457 5.89 -13.90 -10.44
N ALA A 458 5.10 -14.46 -11.36
CA ALA A 458 4.33 -13.72 -12.35
C ALA A 458 3.15 -12.96 -11.74
N THR A 459 2.68 -11.96 -12.50
CA THR A 459 1.39 -11.30 -12.30
C THR A 459 0.53 -11.45 -13.55
N VAL A 460 -0.69 -11.92 -13.35
CA VAL A 460 -1.70 -12.17 -14.37
C VAL A 460 -2.84 -11.19 -14.22
N LEU A 461 -3.29 -10.58 -15.30
CA LEU A 461 -4.48 -9.74 -15.36
C LEU A 461 -5.64 -10.54 -15.94
N ILE A 462 -6.78 -10.52 -15.29
CA ILE A 462 -8.03 -11.08 -15.79
C ILE A 462 -8.89 -9.97 -16.37
N THR A 463 -9.41 -10.23 -17.58
CA THR A 463 -10.35 -9.38 -18.30
C THR A 463 -11.48 -10.27 -18.82
N GLY A 464 -12.55 -10.38 -18.07
CA GLY A 464 -13.67 -11.28 -18.35
C GLY A 464 -13.26 -12.76 -18.26
N ASP A 465 -13.21 -13.44 -19.39
CA ASP A 465 -12.81 -14.84 -19.53
C ASP A 465 -11.35 -15.04 -19.97
N ARG A 466 -10.59 -13.94 -20.10
CA ARG A 466 -9.20 -13.99 -20.57
C ARG A 466 -8.22 -13.67 -19.46
N ALA A 467 -7.15 -14.45 -19.40
CA ALA A 467 -6.00 -14.25 -18.54
C ALA A 467 -4.78 -13.82 -19.35
N SER A 468 -4.05 -12.84 -18.91
CA SER A 468 -2.86 -12.31 -19.60
C SER A 468 -1.74 -12.02 -18.63
N ILE A 469 -0.53 -12.47 -18.92
CA ILE A 469 0.66 -12.10 -18.14
C ILE A 469 0.93 -10.62 -18.34
N ILE A 470 0.90 -9.83 -17.27
CA ILE A 470 1.29 -8.41 -17.27
C ILE A 470 2.67 -8.18 -16.63
N ARG A 471 3.17 -9.19 -15.92
CA ARG A 471 4.54 -9.26 -15.42
C ARG A 471 4.96 -10.73 -15.43
N ARG A 472 6.02 -11.08 -16.17
CA ARG A 472 6.50 -12.45 -16.24
C ARG A 472 7.21 -12.90 -14.97
N ASN A 473 7.31 -14.18 -14.74
CA ASN A 473 8.23 -14.72 -13.75
C ASN A 473 9.66 -14.22 -14.00
N GLU A 474 10.38 -13.94 -12.93
CA GLU A 474 11.84 -13.80 -13.03
C GLU A 474 12.48 -15.17 -13.30
N THR A 475 13.60 -15.15 -13.99
CA THR A 475 14.55 -16.24 -14.08
C THR A 475 15.70 -16.00 -13.09
N GLU A 476 16.51 -17.01 -12.83
CA GLU A 476 17.74 -16.85 -12.02
C GLU A 476 18.65 -15.74 -12.61
N LYS A 477 18.72 -15.62 -13.94
CA LYS A 477 19.48 -14.57 -14.62
C LYS A 477 18.96 -13.16 -14.31
N ASP A 478 17.65 -13.00 -14.12
CA ASP A 478 17.07 -11.71 -13.72
C ASP A 478 17.52 -11.32 -12.30
N VAL A 479 17.67 -12.30 -11.40
CA VAL A 479 18.11 -12.06 -10.02
C VAL A 479 19.54 -11.51 -10.00
N PHE A 480 20.45 -12.10 -10.80
CA PHE A 480 21.87 -11.73 -10.81
C PHE A 480 22.25 -10.68 -11.86
N ARG A 481 21.31 -10.18 -12.66
CA ARG A 481 21.62 -9.26 -13.79
C ARG A 481 22.36 -7.99 -13.41
N ARG A 482 22.34 -7.59 -12.14
CA ARG A 482 23.04 -6.39 -11.64
C ARG A 482 24.43 -6.68 -11.10
N ASP A 483 24.81 -7.97 -10.99
CA ASP A 483 26.06 -8.37 -10.38
C ASP A 483 27.20 -8.18 -11.36
N VAL A 484 28.27 -7.59 -10.87
CA VAL A 484 29.51 -7.39 -11.63
C VAL A 484 30.65 -8.08 -10.87
N ILE A 485 31.36 -9.00 -11.52
CA ILE A 485 32.55 -9.62 -10.98
C ILE A 485 33.75 -8.76 -11.43
N PRO A 486 34.46 -8.09 -10.50
CA PRO A 486 35.67 -7.35 -10.82
C PRO A 486 36.76 -8.24 -11.46
N ASP A 487 37.62 -7.68 -12.33
CA ASP A 487 38.55 -8.45 -13.13
C ASP A 487 39.48 -9.32 -12.28
N HIS A 488 39.97 -8.83 -11.13
CA HIS A 488 40.85 -9.58 -10.22
C HIS A 488 40.17 -10.77 -9.53
N LEU A 489 38.83 -10.89 -9.58
CA LEU A 489 38.03 -12.00 -9.07
C LEU A 489 37.58 -12.95 -10.16
N LYS A 490 37.74 -12.59 -11.44
CA LYS A 490 37.45 -13.46 -12.54
C LYS A 490 38.46 -14.61 -12.55
N ARG A 491 37.97 -15.85 -12.45
CA ARG A 491 38.80 -17.05 -12.66
C ARG A 491 38.93 -17.23 -14.17
N GLU A 492 40.14 -17.64 -14.61
CA GLU A 492 40.27 -18.15 -15.98
C GLU A 492 39.24 -19.24 -16.16
N LYS A 493 38.52 -19.18 -17.27
CA LYS A 493 37.42 -20.09 -17.55
C LYS A 493 37.85 -21.54 -17.45
N THR A 494 37.56 -22.22 -16.35
CA THR A 494 37.26 -23.64 -16.38
C THR A 494 35.83 -23.71 -16.86
N GLU A 495 35.69 -23.99 -18.13
CA GLU A 495 34.39 -24.01 -18.80
C GLU A 495 33.53 -25.16 -18.30
N ALA A 496 32.40 -24.80 -17.71
CA ALA A 496 31.13 -25.41 -18.08
C ALA A 496 30.10 -24.28 -18.05
N PRO A 497 29.45 -23.96 -19.17
CA PRO A 497 28.25 -23.15 -19.11
C PRO A 497 27.27 -23.92 -18.24
N ILE A 498 26.74 -23.26 -17.22
CA ILE A 498 25.53 -23.74 -16.55
C ILE A 498 24.44 -23.63 -17.61
N GLU A 499 24.28 -24.69 -18.39
CA GLU A 499 23.09 -24.87 -19.22
C GLU A 499 21.89 -24.92 -18.25
N PRO A 500 20.85 -24.12 -18.44
CA PRO A 500 19.66 -24.26 -17.64
C PRO A 500 19.11 -25.67 -17.88
N ALA A 501 18.92 -26.42 -16.79
CA ALA A 501 18.13 -27.63 -16.87
C ALA A 501 16.75 -27.26 -17.45
N ILE A 502 16.52 -27.72 -18.68
CA ILE A 502 15.21 -27.60 -19.33
C ILE A 502 14.33 -28.64 -18.63
N ALA A 503 13.29 -28.18 -17.97
CA ALA A 503 12.04 -28.92 -17.75
C ALA A 503 10.93 -27.90 -17.46
#